data_8daf495c4e8dcfa56e87413f87f35ca9
#
_entry.id   8daf495c4e8dcfa56e87413f87f35ca9
#
_cell.length_a   1.000
_cell.length_b   1.000
_cell.length_c   1.000
_cell.angle_alpha   90.00
_cell.angle_beta   90.00
_cell.angle_gamma   90.00
#
_symmetry.space_group_name_H-M   'P 1'
#
loop_
_entity.id
_entity.type
_entity.pdbx_description
1 polymer ?
#
loop_
_entity_poly.entity_id
_entity_poly.type
_entity_poly.pdbx_seq_one_letter_code
_entity_poly.pdbx_strand_id
1 'polypeptide(L)'
;MMTVDGLFGAGDTIGGTAHKFSSGSYTEGRIAAKAAVNYVNDLKNEKLQVSEQQVREFKSAIFQPMENYEVGRNEIVGGTVSPSYILPIHGLQRLEKIMDEYVGGISANYLTNEPLLTRGLELLGMLKEDLDHLAAEDLHQLQRAWELQHRVLASESVTHHTMYRTETRWPGYYYRG
;
A
#
# COMPACT_ATOMS: atom_id res chain seq x y z
N MET A 1 9.69 16.35 10.01
CA MET A 1 9.49 15.01 10.59
C MET A 1 8.02 14.66 10.47
N MET A 2 7.69 13.44 10.14
CA MET A 2 6.32 12.95 10.08
C MET A 2 5.79 12.62 11.48
N THR A 3 4.64 11.99 11.59
CA THR A 3 4.06 11.60 12.89
C THR A 3 4.80 10.44 13.57
N VAL A 4 5.65 9.75 12.84
CA VAL A 4 6.54 8.70 13.35
C VAL A 4 7.91 9.31 13.58
N ASP A 5 8.44 9.17 14.79
CA ASP A 5 9.75 9.70 15.15
C ASP A 5 10.86 9.09 14.28
N GLY A 6 11.75 9.97 13.80
CA GLY A 6 12.83 9.58 12.89
C GLY A 6 12.44 9.37 11.44
N LEU A 7 11.14 9.43 11.10
CA LEU A 7 10.67 9.33 9.72
C LEU A 7 10.54 10.74 9.11
N PHE A 8 11.19 10.95 7.97
CA PHE A 8 11.15 12.19 7.20
C PHE A 8 10.60 11.92 5.80
N GLY A 9 9.79 12.83 5.29
CA GLY A 9 9.22 12.74 3.96
C GLY A 9 9.59 13.95 3.12
N ALA A 10 9.68 13.77 1.81
CA ALA A 10 9.91 14.81 0.82
C ALA A 10 9.33 14.41 -0.54
N GLY A 11 9.03 15.38 -1.39
CA GLY A 11 8.51 15.15 -2.73
C GLY A 11 7.08 14.62 -2.72
N ASP A 12 6.75 13.77 -3.68
CA ASP A 12 5.39 13.29 -3.88
C ASP A 12 4.85 12.39 -2.76
N THR A 13 5.71 11.94 -1.85
CA THR A 13 5.31 11.15 -0.68
C THR A 13 4.65 11.98 0.42
N ILE A 14 4.71 13.29 0.34
CA ILE A 14 4.08 14.20 1.29
C ILE A 14 3.12 15.16 0.60
N GLY A 15 2.01 15.48 1.28
CA GLY A 15 1.07 16.50 0.85
C GLY A 15 1.58 17.91 1.16
N GLY A 16 0.87 18.94 0.71
CA GLY A 16 1.02 20.32 1.18
C GLY A 16 1.69 21.32 0.23
N THR A 17 2.37 20.90 -0.83
CA THR A 17 2.88 21.80 -1.87
C THR A 17 2.19 21.58 -3.20
N ALA A 18 1.86 22.68 -3.89
CA ALA A 18 1.07 22.65 -5.13
C ALA A 18 1.86 22.12 -6.34
N HIS A 19 3.17 22.32 -6.37
CA HIS A 19 4.05 21.89 -7.45
C HIS A 19 5.24 21.14 -6.90
N LYS A 20 5.32 19.86 -7.22
CA LYS A 20 6.35 18.97 -6.70
C LYS A 20 7.37 18.53 -7.73
N PHE A 21 7.38 19.10 -8.90
CA PHE A 21 8.42 18.83 -9.89
C PHE A 21 9.83 18.85 -9.25
N SER A 22 10.83 18.55 -10.03
CA SER A 22 12.22 18.41 -9.57
C SER A 22 12.67 19.52 -8.61
N SER A 23 12.29 20.77 -8.85
CA SER A 23 12.66 21.92 -7.98
C SER A 23 12.00 21.86 -6.59
N GLY A 24 10.71 21.52 -6.53
CA GLY A 24 9.97 21.39 -5.27
C GLY A 24 10.46 20.20 -4.46
N SER A 25 10.57 19.03 -5.09
CA SER A 25 11.07 17.81 -4.47
C SER A 25 12.50 17.96 -3.97
N TYR A 26 13.37 18.64 -4.72
CA TYR A 26 14.73 18.94 -4.30
C TYR A 26 14.77 19.87 -3.07
N THR A 27 13.94 20.90 -3.05
CA THR A 27 13.84 21.83 -1.92
C THR A 27 13.35 21.13 -0.66
N GLU A 28 12.28 20.32 -0.77
CA GLU A 28 11.77 19.53 0.34
C GLU A 28 12.79 18.49 0.81
N GLY A 29 13.49 17.83 -0.09
CA GLY A 29 14.59 16.92 0.25
C GLY A 29 15.69 17.59 1.08
N ARG A 30 16.08 18.83 0.73
CA ARG A 30 17.05 19.62 1.50
C ARG A 30 16.53 19.97 2.90
N ILE A 31 15.24 20.32 3.02
CA ILE A 31 14.62 20.63 4.30
C ILE A 31 14.57 19.38 5.17
N ALA A 32 14.11 18.26 4.61
CA ALA A 32 14.04 16.98 5.30
C ALA A 32 15.42 16.50 5.77
N ALA A 33 16.45 16.61 4.91
CA ALA A 33 17.82 16.23 5.26
C ALA A 33 18.38 17.07 6.42
N LYS A 34 18.18 18.39 6.41
CA LYS A 34 18.59 19.26 7.52
C LYS A 34 17.88 18.89 8.83
N ALA A 35 16.58 18.64 8.77
CA ALA A 35 15.81 18.22 9.92
C ALA A 35 16.28 16.85 10.45
N ALA A 36 16.59 15.91 9.56
CA ALA A 36 17.14 14.60 9.95
C ALA A 36 18.51 14.70 10.62
N VAL A 37 19.40 15.55 10.12
CA VAL A 37 20.72 15.79 10.75
C VAL A 37 20.55 16.39 12.15
N ASN A 38 19.67 17.38 12.31
CA ASN A 38 19.40 17.95 13.63
C ASN A 38 18.83 16.89 14.59
N TYR A 39 17.86 16.10 14.14
CA TYR A 39 17.29 15.01 14.92
C TYR A 39 18.35 14.01 15.39
N VAL A 40 19.24 13.57 14.49
CA VAL A 40 20.33 12.64 14.86
C VAL A 40 21.29 13.26 15.86
N ASN A 41 21.63 14.55 15.71
CA ASN A 41 22.50 15.26 16.65
C ASN A 41 21.84 15.39 18.05
N ASP A 42 20.52 15.56 18.10
CA ASP A 42 19.77 15.69 19.35
C ASP A 42 19.66 14.34 20.10
N LEU A 43 19.74 13.20 19.40
CA LEU A 43 19.74 11.85 20.00
C LEU A 43 20.99 11.53 20.85
N LYS A 44 21.99 12.42 20.90
CA LYS A 44 23.17 12.34 21.79
C LYS A 44 23.82 10.95 21.86
N ASN A 45 24.07 10.34 20.72
CA ASN A 45 24.72 9.03 20.63
C ASN A 45 23.92 7.83 21.16
N GLU A 46 22.62 7.91 21.24
CA GLU A 46 21.80 6.71 21.44
C GLU A 46 22.09 5.72 20.32
N LYS A 47 22.65 4.56 20.68
CA LYS A 47 22.89 3.48 19.72
C LYS A 47 21.56 2.77 19.46
N LEU A 48 21.07 2.89 18.24
CA LEU A 48 19.95 2.05 17.79
C LEU A 48 20.37 0.58 17.87
N GLN A 49 19.57 -0.21 18.56
CA GLN A 49 19.78 -1.66 18.67
C GLN A 49 18.65 -2.37 17.96
N VAL A 50 19.01 -3.27 17.07
CA VAL A 50 18.06 -4.18 16.42
C VAL A 50 18.34 -5.57 16.98
N SER A 51 17.34 -6.21 17.59
CA SER A 51 17.50 -7.55 18.13
C SER A 51 17.52 -8.58 17.00
N GLU A 52 18.26 -9.67 17.19
CA GLU A 52 18.24 -10.80 16.25
C GLU A 52 16.84 -11.40 16.09
N GLN A 53 16.03 -11.35 17.13
CA GLN A 53 14.65 -11.79 17.08
C GLN A 53 13.82 -10.94 16.11
N GLN A 54 13.90 -9.61 16.19
CA GLN A 54 13.25 -8.71 15.23
C GLN A 54 13.68 -8.99 13.79
N VAL A 55 14.97 -9.22 13.57
CA VAL A 55 15.47 -9.58 12.22
C VAL A 55 14.85 -10.89 11.73
N ARG A 56 14.76 -11.92 12.59
CA ARG A 56 14.13 -13.20 12.23
C ARG A 56 12.65 -13.02 11.90
N GLU A 57 11.91 -12.29 12.74
CA GLU A 57 10.48 -12.02 12.54
C GLU A 57 10.22 -11.30 11.21
N PHE A 58 10.98 -10.25 10.91
CA PHE A 58 10.87 -9.55 9.64
C PHE A 58 11.23 -10.43 8.44
N LYS A 59 12.28 -11.25 8.55
CA LYS A 59 12.62 -12.20 7.48
C LYS A 59 11.51 -13.21 7.26
N SER A 60 10.95 -13.79 8.31
CA SER A 60 9.83 -14.73 8.19
C SER A 60 8.64 -14.07 7.51
N ALA A 61 8.25 -12.88 7.94
CA ALA A 61 7.16 -12.14 7.31
C ALA A 61 7.42 -11.84 5.82
N ILE A 62 8.66 -11.44 5.47
CA ILE A 62 9.03 -11.14 4.08
C ILE A 62 8.90 -12.38 3.18
N PHE A 63 9.32 -13.54 3.65
CA PHE A 63 9.34 -14.77 2.84
C PHE A 63 8.10 -15.65 3.02
N GLN A 64 7.14 -15.26 3.86
CA GLN A 64 5.89 -16.00 4.08
C GLN A 64 5.17 -16.41 2.78
N PRO A 65 5.06 -15.55 1.74
CA PRO A 65 4.41 -15.98 0.50
C PRO A 65 5.11 -17.15 -0.21
N MET A 66 6.43 -17.29 -0.09
CA MET A 66 7.14 -18.44 -0.64
C MET A 66 6.85 -19.71 0.16
N GLU A 67 6.77 -19.60 1.48
CA GLU A 67 6.39 -20.72 2.35
C GLU A 67 4.96 -21.18 2.07
N ASN A 68 4.02 -20.25 1.89
CA ASN A 68 2.64 -20.56 1.52
C ASN A 68 2.56 -21.34 0.19
N TYR A 69 3.38 -20.95 -0.80
CA TYR A 69 3.44 -21.67 -2.07
C TYR A 69 3.95 -23.11 -1.89
N GLU A 70 5.04 -23.30 -1.17
CA GLU A 70 5.62 -24.63 -0.94
C GLU A 70 4.65 -25.57 -0.20
N VAL A 71 3.87 -25.07 0.73
CA VAL A 71 2.86 -25.84 1.45
C VAL A 71 1.68 -26.19 0.54
N GLY A 72 1.16 -25.22 -0.20
CA GLY A 72 -0.08 -25.35 -0.96
C GLY A 72 0.07 -25.89 -2.40
N ARG A 73 1.29 -25.95 -2.96
CA ARG A 73 1.50 -26.33 -4.37
C ARG A 73 1.02 -27.72 -4.75
N ASN A 74 0.94 -28.63 -3.79
CA ASN A 74 0.47 -30.00 -4.00
C ASN A 74 -1.06 -30.13 -3.93
N GLU A 75 -1.76 -29.05 -3.58
CA GLU A 75 -3.21 -28.99 -3.42
C GLU A 75 -3.90 -28.30 -4.63
N ILE A 76 -3.23 -28.27 -5.79
CA ILE A 76 -3.75 -27.60 -6.98
C ILE A 76 -4.98 -28.35 -7.50
N VAL A 77 -6.08 -27.63 -7.64
CA VAL A 77 -7.35 -28.13 -8.20
C VAL A 77 -7.66 -27.35 -9.49
N GLY A 78 -7.68 -28.03 -10.61
CA GLY A 78 -8.11 -27.41 -11.87
C GLY A 78 -7.14 -26.35 -12.43
N GLY A 79 -5.92 -26.73 -12.76
CA GLY A 79 -4.93 -25.84 -13.40
C GLY A 79 -4.05 -25.11 -12.38
N THR A 80 -4.14 -23.78 -12.30
CA THR A 80 -3.31 -22.94 -11.42
C THR A 80 -4.01 -22.50 -10.13
N VAL A 81 -5.22 -22.99 -9.86
CA VAL A 81 -6.01 -22.60 -8.70
C VAL A 81 -5.73 -23.54 -7.54
N SER A 82 -5.29 -22.99 -6.42
CA SER A 82 -5.14 -23.71 -5.15
C SER A 82 -6.22 -23.25 -4.15
N PRO A 83 -6.78 -24.16 -3.35
CA PRO A 83 -7.69 -23.78 -2.27
C PRO A 83 -6.96 -23.13 -1.09
N SER A 84 -5.63 -23.25 -1.00
CA SER A 84 -4.83 -22.88 0.16
C SER A 84 -4.14 -21.52 0.03
N TYR A 85 -4.10 -20.94 -1.18
CA TYR A 85 -3.46 -19.66 -1.41
C TYR A 85 -4.02 -18.91 -2.61
N ILE A 86 -3.72 -17.62 -2.68
CA ILE A 86 -3.96 -16.78 -3.85
C ILE A 86 -2.64 -16.30 -4.46
N LEU A 87 -2.56 -16.25 -5.79
CA LEU A 87 -1.42 -15.65 -6.47
C LEU A 87 -1.55 -14.11 -6.50
N PRO A 88 -0.43 -13.37 -6.52
CA PRO A 88 -0.45 -11.91 -6.55
C PRO A 88 -1.28 -11.32 -7.69
N ILE A 89 -1.29 -11.97 -8.85
CA ILE A 89 -2.10 -11.53 -10.00
C ILE A 89 -3.61 -11.58 -9.71
N HIS A 90 -4.09 -12.59 -9.00
CA HIS A 90 -5.51 -12.71 -8.66
C HIS A 90 -5.93 -11.64 -7.66
N GLY A 91 -5.08 -11.38 -6.66
CA GLY A 91 -5.33 -10.29 -5.71
C GLY A 91 -5.29 -8.90 -6.37
N LEU A 92 -4.37 -8.69 -7.33
CA LEU A 92 -4.29 -7.45 -8.09
C LEU A 92 -5.56 -7.21 -8.94
N GLN A 93 -6.04 -8.23 -9.64
CA GLN A 93 -7.28 -8.14 -10.43
C GLN A 93 -8.50 -7.79 -9.55
N ARG A 94 -8.57 -8.38 -8.35
CA ARG A 94 -9.62 -8.02 -7.37
C ARG A 94 -9.49 -6.58 -6.92
N LEU A 95 -8.28 -6.12 -6.59
CA LEU A 95 -8.02 -4.76 -6.19
C LEU A 95 -8.42 -3.76 -7.27
N GLU A 96 -7.98 -3.98 -8.50
CA GLU A 96 -8.31 -3.14 -9.65
C GLU A 96 -9.82 -3.02 -9.85
N LYS A 97 -10.54 -4.16 -9.75
CA LYS A 97 -11.99 -4.18 -9.87
C LYS A 97 -12.68 -3.40 -8.74
N ILE A 98 -12.24 -3.56 -7.49
CA ILE A 98 -12.79 -2.82 -6.35
C ILE A 98 -12.61 -1.31 -6.55
N MET A 99 -11.41 -0.88 -6.92
CA MET A 99 -11.10 0.53 -7.10
C MET A 99 -11.87 1.12 -8.29
N ASP A 100 -11.99 0.37 -9.38
CA ASP A 100 -12.69 0.81 -10.57
C ASP A 100 -14.21 0.96 -10.36
N GLU A 101 -14.84 -0.02 -9.74
CA GLU A 101 -16.31 -0.05 -9.59
C GLU A 101 -16.82 0.80 -8.41
N TYR A 102 -16.06 0.89 -7.31
CA TYR A 102 -16.55 1.49 -6.06
C TYR A 102 -15.89 2.81 -5.70
N VAL A 103 -14.66 3.04 -6.14
CA VAL A 103 -13.89 4.22 -5.71
C VAL A 103 -13.78 5.29 -6.80
N GLY A 104 -14.58 5.17 -7.85
CA GLY A 104 -14.63 6.17 -8.92
C GLY A 104 -13.57 5.93 -10.00
N GLY A 105 -13.43 4.71 -10.47
CA GLY A 105 -12.57 4.38 -11.59
C GLY A 105 -13.17 4.70 -12.95
N ILE A 106 -12.48 4.27 -13.99
CA ILE A 106 -12.82 4.59 -15.39
C ILE A 106 -14.18 4.03 -15.78
N SER A 107 -14.50 2.78 -15.43
CA SER A 107 -15.78 2.17 -15.78
C SER A 107 -16.97 2.81 -15.07
N ALA A 108 -16.74 3.43 -13.91
CA ALA A 108 -17.72 4.23 -13.19
C ALA A 108 -17.76 5.70 -13.66
N ASN A 109 -17.09 6.06 -14.76
CA ASN A 109 -16.95 7.44 -15.27
C ASN A 109 -16.45 8.41 -14.19
N TYR A 110 -15.54 7.94 -13.33
CA TYR A 110 -14.98 8.70 -12.20
C TYR A 110 -16.02 9.15 -11.15
N LEU A 111 -17.21 8.56 -11.17
CA LEU A 111 -18.30 8.87 -10.25
C LEU A 111 -18.26 7.90 -9.06
N THR A 112 -18.35 8.45 -7.86
CA THR A 112 -18.56 7.67 -6.64
C THR A 112 -19.45 8.42 -5.66
N ASN A 113 -19.91 7.72 -4.64
CA ASN A 113 -20.72 8.27 -3.55
C ASN A 113 -20.43 7.50 -2.26
N GLU A 114 -21.01 7.97 -1.15
CA GLU A 114 -20.72 7.37 0.15
C GLU A 114 -21.11 5.88 0.27
N PRO A 115 -22.28 5.41 -0.22
CA PRO A 115 -22.59 3.98 -0.22
C PRO A 115 -21.58 3.13 -1.01
N LEU A 116 -21.15 3.60 -2.19
CA LEU A 116 -20.14 2.89 -2.99
C LEU A 116 -18.79 2.84 -2.28
N LEU A 117 -18.32 3.96 -1.72
CA LEU A 117 -17.07 4.02 -0.96
C LEU A 117 -17.10 3.14 0.28
N THR A 118 -18.22 3.12 1.01
CA THR A 118 -18.41 2.22 2.16
C THR A 118 -18.26 0.76 1.71
N ARG A 119 -18.93 0.39 0.63
CA ARG A 119 -18.79 -0.96 0.07
C ARG A 119 -17.38 -1.26 -0.42
N GLY A 120 -16.72 -0.28 -1.04
CA GLY A 120 -15.32 -0.38 -1.44
C GLY A 120 -14.39 -0.70 -0.27
N LEU A 121 -14.56 0.00 0.87
CA LEU A 121 -13.80 -0.27 2.10
C LEU A 121 -14.04 -1.67 2.67
N GLU A 122 -15.29 -2.14 2.68
CA GLU A 122 -15.60 -3.52 3.09
C GLU A 122 -14.89 -4.55 2.23
N LEU A 123 -14.92 -4.38 0.90
CA LEU A 123 -14.26 -5.28 -0.04
C LEU A 123 -12.72 -5.21 0.04
N LEU A 124 -12.16 -4.02 0.29
CA LEU A 124 -10.72 -3.85 0.56
C LEU A 124 -10.33 -4.54 1.87
N GLY A 125 -11.18 -4.47 2.90
CA GLY A 125 -10.97 -5.20 4.14
C GLY A 125 -10.90 -6.72 3.93
N MET A 126 -11.85 -7.28 3.19
CA MET A 126 -11.83 -8.70 2.81
C MET A 126 -10.59 -9.09 2.00
N LEU A 127 -10.20 -8.25 1.04
CA LEU A 127 -8.98 -8.48 0.27
C LEU A 127 -7.73 -8.43 1.16
N LYS A 128 -7.70 -7.52 2.14
CA LYS A 128 -6.60 -7.39 3.09
C LYS A 128 -6.43 -8.64 3.97
N GLU A 129 -7.54 -9.26 4.39
CA GLU A 129 -7.52 -10.55 5.10
C GLU A 129 -6.94 -11.66 4.20
N ASP A 130 -7.28 -11.67 2.92
CA ASP A 130 -6.74 -12.66 1.96
C ASP A 130 -5.24 -12.49 1.68
N LEU A 131 -4.62 -11.32 1.99
CA LEU A 131 -3.19 -11.11 1.77
C LEU A 131 -2.30 -12.04 2.61
N ASP A 132 -2.78 -12.54 3.73
CA ASP A 132 -2.06 -13.51 4.56
C ASP A 132 -1.91 -14.87 3.85
N HIS A 133 -2.75 -15.12 2.85
CA HIS A 133 -2.73 -16.31 2.00
C HIS A 133 -2.05 -16.10 0.63
N LEU A 134 -1.35 -14.98 0.44
CA LEU A 134 -0.55 -14.77 -0.76
C LEU A 134 0.54 -15.83 -0.88
N ALA A 135 0.73 -16.36 -2.10
CA ALA A 135 1.81 -17.28 -2.39
C ALA A 135 2.72 -16.73 -3.50
N ALA A 136 3.98 -17.13 -3.48
CA ALA A 136 4.98 -16.75 -4.46
C ALA A 136 5.87 -17.96 -4.80
N GLU A 137 5.90 -18.33 -6.07
CA GLU A 137 6.72 -19.43 -6.56
C GLU A 137 8.21 -19.08 -6.62
N ASP A 138 8.51 -17.80 -6.87
CA ASP A 138 9.85 -17.27 -7.02
C ASP A 138 9.98 -15.85 -6.46
N LEU A 139 11.20 -15.30 -6.51
CA LEU A 139 11.47 -13.94 -6.01
C LEU A 139 10.74 -12.84 -6.80
N HIS A 140 10.42 -13.07 -8.08
CA HIS A 140 9.65 -12.10 -8.86
C HIS A 140 8.19 -12.06 -8.39
N GLN A 141 7.58 -13.21 -8.15
CA GLN A 141 6.25 -13.29 -7.56
C GLN A 141 6.24 -12.78 -6.11
N LEU A 142 7.30 -13.01 -5.33
CA LEU A 142 7.46 -12.45 -4.01
C LEU A 142 7.43 -10.92 -4.04
N GLN A 143 8.15 -10.29 -4.98
CA GLN A 143 8.07 -8.85 -5.19
C GLN A 143 6.64 -8.41 -5.51
N ARG A 144 5.94 -9.14 -6.39
CA ARG A 144 4.53 -8.84 -6.74
C ARG A 144 3.59 -8.98 -5.54
N ALA A 145 3.81 -9.95 -4.66
CA ALA A 145 3.05 -10.09 -3.43
C ALA A 145 3.22 -8.85 -2.52
N TRP A 146 4.43 -8.37 -2.35
CA TRP A 146 4.72 -7.14 -1.60
C TRP A 146 4.15 -5.89 -2.26
N GLU A 147 4.27 -5.76 -3.58
CA GLU A 147 3.64 -4.66 -4.31
C GLU A 147 2.12 -4.63 -4.09
N LEU A 148 1.47 -5.80 -4.11
CA LEU A 148 0.04 -5.90 -3.86
C LEU A 148 -0.34 -5.46 -2.44
N GLN A 149 0.39 -5.91 -1.43
CA GLN A 149 0.16 -5.50 -0.04
C GLN A 149 0.23 -3.97 0.11
N HIS A 150 1.27 -3.34 -0.45
CA HIS A 150 1.41 -1.89 -0.42
C HIS A 150 0.28 -1.17 -1.20
N ARG A 151 -0.13 -1.72 -2.34
CA ARG A 151 -1.25 -1.17 -3.13
C ARG A 151 -2.58 -1.24 -2.39
N VAL A 152 -2.86 -2.34 -1.68
CA VAL A 152 -4.08 -2.46 -0.87
C VAL A 152 -4.11 -1.42 0.23
N LEU A 153 -3.00 -1.22 0.96
CA LEU A 153 -2.89 -0.19 1.99
C LEU A 153 -3.07 1.23 1.42
N ALA A 154 -2.44 1.50 0.27
CA ALA A 154 -2.60 2.78 -0.42
C ALA A 154 -4.05 3.00 -0.88
N SER A 155 -4.70 1.97 -1.41
CA SER A 155 -6.10 2.02 -1.87
C SER A 155 -7.07 2.24 -0.71
N GLU A 156 -6.86 1.59 0.43
CA GLU A 156 -7.61 1.84 1.66
C GLU A 156 -7.49 3.32 2.09
N SER A 157 -6.27 3.84 2.12
CA SER A 157 -6.00 5.24 2.44
C SER A 157 -6.68 6.21 1.45
N VAL A 158 -6.56 5.95 0.14
CA VAL A 158 -7.23 6.74 -0.91
C VAL A 158 -8.74 6.74 -0.73
N THR A 159 -9.32 5.58 -0.44
CA THR A 159 -10.78 5.45 -0.26
C THR A 159 -11.26 6.23 0.96
N HIS A 160 -10.55 6.18 2.09
CA HIS A 160 -10.85 6.99 3.25
C HIS A 160 -10.76 8.50 2.99
N HIS A 161 -9.71 8.94 2.29
CA HIS A 161 -9.57 10.35 1.91
C HIS A 161 -10.66 10.79 0.94
N THR A 162 -11.06 9.92 0.00
CA THR A 162 -12.17 10.16 -0.92
C THR A 162 -13.51 10.26 -0.18
N MET A 163 -13.73 9.39 0.80
CA MET A 163 -14.93 9.42 1.63
C MET A 163 -15.02 10.70 2.47
N TYR A 164 -13.90 11.15 3.04
CA TYR A 164 -13.85 12.39 3.82
C TYR A 164 -14.19 13.63 2.99
N ARG A 165 -13.96 13.61 1.66
CA ARG A 165 -14.32 14.69 0.75
C ARG A 165 -15.76 14.52 0.28
N THR A 166 -16.59 15.52 0.54
CA THR A 166 -18.00 15.52 0.15
C THR A 166 -18.26 16.34 -1.12
N GLU A 167 -17.20 16.85 -1.75
CA GLU A 167 -17.29 17.69 -2.94
C GLU A 167 -16.60 17.06 -4.16
N THR A 168 -17.09 17.35 -5.34
CA THR A 168 -16.42 17.05 -6.60
C THR A 168 -15.12 17.85 -6.71
N ARG A 169 -14.02 17.17 -7.06
CA ARG A 169 -12.71 17.77 -7.28
C ARG A 169 -12.18 17.40 -8.65
N TRP A 170 -11.53 18.34 -9.32
CA TRP A 170 -10.93 18.14 -10.64
C TRP A 170 -11.95 17.55 -11.63
N PRO A 171 -12.91 18.36 -12.11
CA PRO A 171 -13.89 17.89 -13.09
C PRO A 171 -13.25 17.13 -14.24
N GLY A 172 -13.75 15.93 -14.55
CA GLY A 172 -13.15 15.01 -15.50
C GLY A 172 -12.29 13.89 -14.88
N TYR A 173 -12.01 13.96 -13.57
CA TYR A 173 -11.21 12.94 -12.89
C TYR A 173 -11.86 12.36 -11.62
N TYR A 174 -12.76 13.11 -10.99
CA TYR A 174 -13.42 12.70 -9.77
C TYR A 174 -14.71 13.45 -9.56
N TYR A 175 -15.81 12.70 -9.51
CA TYR A 175 -17.16 13.23 -9.26
C TYR A 175 -17.73 12.59 -8.01
N ARG A 176 -18.19 13.43 -7.08
CA ARG A 176 -18.84 13.05 -5.85
C ARG A 176 -20.36 13.22 -6.02
N GLY A 177 -21.13 12.12 -6.00
CA GLY A 177 -22.58 12.10 -6.01
C GLY A 177 -23.19 11.97 -4.61
#